data_7f03f840ae75f939cfcb976ebcfb3e52
#
_entry.id   7f03f840ae75f939cfcb976ebcfb3e52
#
_cell.length_a   1.000
_cell.length_b   1.000
_cell.length_c   1.000
_cell.angle_alpha   90.00
_cell.angle_beta   90.00
_cell.angle_gamma   90.00
#
_symmetry.space_group_name_H-M   'P 1'
#
loop_
_entity.id
_entity.type
_entity.pdbx_description
1 polymer ?
#
loop_
_entity_poly.entity_id
_entity_poly.type
_entity_poly.pdbx_seq_one_letter_code
_entity_poly.pdbx_strand_id
1 'polypeptide(L)'
;LGVALACVKQAAALANAELGLLDAEHAEAIERACEEVREGALLDEFVVDVIQGGAGTSTNMNANEVICNRALEILGAAKGDYARLHPLDHVNLSQSTNDVYPTAVKLALQFGIRRLAGEMRLLRAAFEAKSREFADVLKIGRTQLQDAVPMTLGQEFSTYAVMLGEDESRLGEAAALIREINLGATAIGTGINAHPDYAPLVTRRLSEIAGVEFIVSPNLVEATQDAGAFVQLSGVLKRIAVKLSKTCNDLRLLSSGPRAGIGEITLPPVQPGSSIMPGKVNPVIPEVVNQIAFEVIG
;
A
#
# COMPACT_ATOMS: atom_id res chain seq x y z
N LEU A 1 3.32 6.24 5.06
CA LEU A 1 2.30 6.61 6.06
C LEU A 1 2.28 8.11 6.31
N GLY A 2 3.45 8.80 6.48
CA GLY A 2 3.52 10.25 6.71
C GLY A 2 2.74 11.07 5.67
N VAL A 3 2.92 10.78 4.38
CA VAL A 3 2.15 11.41 3.29
C VAL A 3 0.63 11.20 3.47
N ALA A 4 0.20 10.00 3.85
CA ALA A 4 -1.22 9.71 4.06
C ALA A 4 -1.79 10.46 5.28
N LEU A 5 -1.02 10.56 6.36
CA LEU A 5 -1.38 11.40 7.51
C LEU A 5 -1.50 12.86 7.11
N ALA A 6 -0.57 13.40 6.33
CA ALA A 6 -0.65 14.77 5.84
C ALA A 6 -1.91 15.02 5.00
N CYS A 7 -2.30 14.07 4.12
CA CYS A 7 -3.58 14.16 3.39
C CYS A 7 -4.79 14.25 4.34
N VAL A 8 -4.82 13.40 5.37
CA VAL A 8 -5.92 13.40 6.36
C VAL A 8 -5.96 14.71 7.14
N LYS A 9 -4.79 15.21 7.59
CA LYS A 9 -4.70 16.47 8.33
C LYS A 9 -5.07 17.68 7.47
N GLN A 10 -4.66 17.70 6.21
CA GLN A 10 -5.08 18.73 5.24
C GLN A 10 -6.60 18.72 5.06
N ALA A 11 -7.19 17.55 4.82
CA ALA A 11 -8.63 17.40 4.67
C ALA A 11 -9.39 17.88 5.93
N ALA A 12 -8.86 17.56 7.11
CA ALA A 12 -9.43 17.97 8.38
C ALA A 12 -9.36 19.49 8.58
N ALA A 13 -8.23 20.12 8.27
CA ALA A 13 -8.09 21.58 8.37
C ALA A 13 -9.07 22.31 7.45
N LEU A 14 -9.18 21.88 6.18
CA LEU A 14 -10.12 22.45 5.21
C LEU A 14 -11.58 22.24 5.65
N ALA A 15 -11.93 21.05 6.15
CA ALA A 15 -13.28 20.78 6.63
C ALA A 15 -13.63 21.64 7.87
N ASN A 16 -12.74 21.76 8.83
CA ASN A 16 -12.95 22.60 10.01
C ASN A 16 -13.05 24.08 9.66
N ALA A 17 -12.28 24.56 8.68
CA ALA A 17 -12.40 25.93 8.19
C ALA A 17 -13.75 26.18 7.50
N GLU A 18 -14.21 25.27 6.64
CA GLU A 18 -15.51 25.37 5.96
C GLU A 18 -16.69 25.36 6.96
N LEU A 19 -16.53 24.64 8.08
CA LEU A 19 -17.50 24.62 9.18
C LEU A 19 -17.39 25.82 10.16
N GLY A 20 -16.43 26.72 9.95
CA GLY A 20 -16.19 27.85 10.82
C GLY A 20 -15.61 27.52 12.21
N LEU A 21 -15.02 26.30 12.34
CA LEU A 21 -14.40 25.82 13.58
C LEU A 21 -12.91 26.16 13.68
N LEU A 22 -12.25 26.40 12.55
CA LEU A 22 -10.85 26.81 12.43
C LEU A 22 -10.80 28.10 11.60
N ASP A 23 -10.08 29.10 12.09
CA ASP A 23 -9.93 30.36 11.33
C ASP A 23 -9.08 30.15 10.06
N ALA A 24 -9.25 31.07 9.11
CA ALA A 24 -8.66 30.95 7.79
C ALA A 24 -7.12 31.02 7.80
N GLU A 25 -6.51 31.83 8.68
CA GLU A 25 -5.06 31.97 8.77
C GLU A 25 -4.39 30.65 9.22
N HIS A 26 -4.94 30.03 10.27
CA HIS A 26 -4.43 28.73 10.75
C HIS A 26 -4.70 27.61 9.76
N ALA A 27 -5.89 27.59 9.13
CA ALA A 27 -6.22 26.57 8.13
C ALA A 27 -5.26 26.60 6.93
N GLU A 28 -4.99 27.79 6.38
CA GLU A 28 -4.04 27.98 5.27
C GLU A 28 -2.62 27.56 5.66
N ALA A 29 -2.17 27.91 6.86
CA ALA A 29 -0.84 27.52 7.32
C ALA A 29 -0.71 26.01 7.51
N ILE A 30 -1.73 25.34 8.06
CA ILE A 30 -1.77 23.88 8.19
C ILE A 30 -1.83 23.21 6.82
N GLU A 31 -2.66 23.73 5.90
CA GLU A 31 -2.76 23.21 4.53
C GLU A 31 -1.40 23.22 3.83
N ARG A 32 -0.72 24.38 3.81
CA ARG A 32 0.62 24.51 3.20
C ARG A 32 1.65 23.59 3.85
N ALA A 33 1.65 23.45 5.16
CA ALA A 33 2.53 22.51 5.86
C ALA A 33 2.26 21.06 5.44
N CYS A 34 1.00 20.67 5.28
CA CYS A 34 0.61 19.35 4.80
C CYS A 34 1.03 19.12 3.34
N GLU A 35 0.93 20.12 2.47
CA GLU A 35 1.38 20.03 1.08
C GLU A 35 2.89 19.76 0.99
N GLU A 36 3.70 20.47 1.76
CA GLU A 36 5.14 20.21 1.81
C GLU A 36 5.47 18.78 2.23
N VAL A 37 4.76 18.22 3.24
CA VAL A 37 4.92 16.81 3.64
C VAL A 37 4.47 15.86 2.52
N ARG A 38 3.40 16.16 1.83
CA ARG A 38 2.91 15.35 0.70
C ARG A 38 3.88 15.33 -0.47
N GLU A 39 4.60 16.41 -0.70
CA GLU A 39 5.65 16.54 -1.71
C GLU A 39 6.98 15.88 -1.30
N GLY A 40 7.05 15.34 -0.09
CA GLY A 40 8.19 14.59 0.42
C GLY A 40 9.10 15.35 1.37
N ALA A 41 8.78 16.61 1.70
CA ALA A 41 9.49 17.35 2.71
C ALA A 41 9.18 16.82 4.13
N LEU A 42 10.10 17.02 5.07
CA LEU A 42 9.91 16.71 6.50
C LEU A 42 9.63 15.23 6.80
N LEU A 43 9.79 14.30 5.86
CA LEU A 43 9.52 12.89 6.10
C LEU A 43 10.47 12.28 7.14
N ASP A 44 11.69 12.82 7.27
CA ASP A 44 12.68 12.40 8.28
C ASP A 44 12.28 12.83 9.71
N GLU A 45 11.32 13.74 9.85
CA GLU A 45 10.78 14.17 11.14
C GLU A 45 9.69 13.20 11.68
N PHE A 46 9.25 12.23 10.88
CA PHE A 46 8.36 11.16 11.32
C PHE A 46 9.20 10.02 11.93
N VAL A 47 9.65 10.25 13.16
CA VAL A 47 10.66 9.43 13.85
C VAL A 47 10.10 8.27 14.66
N VAL A 48 8.78 8.18 14.82
CA VAL A 48 8.14 7.14 15.60
C VAL A 48 8.11 5.83 14.83
N ASP A 49 8.53 4.72 15.49
CA ASP A 49 8.50 3.39 14.88
C ASP A 49 7.07 2.98 14.48
N VAL A 50 6.95 2.23 13.39
CA VAL A 50 5.67 1.71 12.91
C VAL A 50 5.17 0.53 13.74
N ILE A 51 6.09 -0.19 14.41
CA ILE A 51 5.77 -1.27 15.35
C ILE A 51 5.80 -0.72 16.76
N GLN A 52 4.64 -0.42 17.30
CA GLN A 52 4.49 0.19 18.62
C GLN A 52 3.18 -0.23 19.28
N GLY A 53 3.14 -0.24 20.62
CA GLY A 53 1.88 -0.27 21.38
C GLY A 53 1.15 1.07 21.30
N GLY A 54 -0.15 1.10 21.64
CA GLY A 54 -0.94 2.33 21.73
C GLY A 54 -1.76 2.68 20.48
N ALA A 55 -1.98 1.73 19.58
CA ALA A 55 -2.91 1.83 18.45
C ALA A 55 -2.68 3.07 17.54
N GLY A 56 -1.41 3.47 17.35
CA GLY A 56 -1.04 4.56 16.45
C GLY A 56 -1.07 5.97 17.09
N THR A 57 -1.30 6.09 18.38
CA THR A 57 -1.38 7.41 19.05
C THR A 57 -0.08 8.21 18.88
N SER A 58 1.08 7.59 19.10
CA SER A 58 2.38 8.27 18.93
C SER A 58 2.59 8.73 17.49
N THR A 59 2.19 7.94 16.52
CA THR A 59 2.29 8.31 15.09
C THR A 59 1.38 9.48 14.73
N ASN A 60 0.13 9.48 15.23
CA ASN A 60 -0.79 10.63 15.03
C ASN A 60 -0.26 11.89 15.71
N MET A 61 0.27 11.76 16.93
CA MET A 61 0.85 12.90 17.64
C MET A 61 2.10 13.46 16.94
N ASN A 62 2.99 12.58 16.46
CA ASN A 62 4.15 13.00 15.68
C ASN A 62 3.72 13.80 14.43
N ALA A 63 2.71 13.32 13.70
CA ALA A 63 2.15 14.08 12.56
C ALA A 63 1.59 15.45 12.97
N ASN A 64 0.82 15.50 14.08
CA ASN A 64 0.30 16.76 14.60
C ASN A 64 1.41 17.76 14.93
N GLU A 65 2.49 17.31 15.58
CA GLU A 65 3.60 18.16 15.98
C GLU A 65 4.44 18.63 14.80
N VAL A 66 4.76 17.75 13.85
CA VAL A 66 5.49 18.10 12.62
C VAL A 66 4.74 19.16 11.83
N ILE A 67 3.46 18.92 11.56
CA ILE A 67 2.61 19.83 10.79
C ILE A 67 2.41 21.16 11.56
N CYS A 68 2.14 21.11 12.86
CA CYS A 68 1.98 22.29 13.70
C CYS A 68 3.23 23.17 13.70
N ASN A 69 4.39 22.59 13.93
CA ASN A 69 5.65 23.33 13.96
C ASN A 69 6.00 23.93 12.59
N ARG A 70 5.70 23.22 11.49
CA ARG A 70 5.88 23.80 10.16
C ARG A 70 4.90 24.93 9.87
N ALA A 71 3.66 24.78 10.26
CA ALA A 71 2.64 25.83 10.13
C ALA A 71 2.99 27.07 10.96
N LEU A 72 3.55 26.91 12.16
CA LEU A 72 4.08 28.02 12.96
C LEU A 72 5.19 28.79 12.23
N GLU A 73 6.13 28.09 11.60
CA GLU A 73 7.18 28.75 10.77
C GLU A 73 6.55 29.51 9.59
N ILE A 74 5.54 28.95 8.93
CA ILE A 74 4.81 29.62 7.83
C ILE A 74 4.13 30.90 8.32
N LEU A 75 3.61 30.89 9.55
CA LEU A 75 3.01 32.05 10.21
C LEU A 75 4.05 33.06 10.74
N GLY A 76 5.36 32.78 10.55
CA GLY A 76 6.43 33.64 11.07
C GLY A 76 6.63 33.54 12.58
N ALA A 77 6.16 32.47 13.21
CA ALA A 77 6.34 32.16 14.63
C ALA A 77 7.47 31.15 14.86
N ALA A 78 7.92 31.02 16.09
CA ALA A 78 8.90 29.99 16.47
C ALA A 78 8.24 28.62 16.59
N LYS A 79 8.99 27.56 16.30
CA LYS A 79 8.58 26.18 16.63
C LYS A 79 8.29 26.09 18.13
N GLY A 80 7.21 25.42 18.50
CA GLY A 80 6.78 25.28 19.90
C GLY A 80 5.98 26.45 20.44
N ASP A 81 5.68 27.49 19.66
CA ASP A 81 4.76 28.58 20.08
C ASP A 81 3.31 28.11 20.02
N TYR A 82 3.01 27.13 20.86
CA TYR A 82 1.68 26.50 20.91
C TYR A 82 0.57 27.38 21.47
N ALA A 83 0.95 28.58 21.96
CA ALA A 83 -0.05 29.62 22.28
C ALA A 83 -0.70 30.22 21.01
N ARG A 84 0.05 30.23 19.89
CA ARG A 84 -0.44 30.74 18.60
C ARG A 84 -1.12 29.63 17.76
N LEU A 85 -0.47 28.45 17.63
CA LEU A 85 -1.04 27.30 16.93
C LEU A 85 -0.72 26.03 17.71
N HIS A 86 -1.73 25.25 18.10
CA HIS A 86 -1.57 24.09 18.97
C HIS A 86 -1.80 22.77 18.21
N PRO A 87 -0.94 21.73 18.41
CA PRO A 87 -1.06 20.46 17.67
C PRO A 87 -2.36 19.72 17.94
N LEU A 88 -2.94 19.83 19.15
CA LEU A 88 -4.20 19.17 19.49
C LEU A 88 -5.43 20.05 19.19
N ASP A 89 -5.40 21.32 19.56
CA ASP A 89 -6.59 22.17 19.48
C ASP A 89 -6.86 22.66 18.05
N HIS A 90 -5.84 22.71 17.18
CA HIS A 90 -5.96 23.17 15.80
C HIS A 90 -5.71 22.06 14.79
N VAL A 91 -4.51 21.43 14.77
CA VAL A 91 -4.16 20.39 13.78
C VAL A 91 -4.99 19.12 13.96
N ASN A 92 -5.30 18.73 15.20
CA ASN A 92 -6.12 17.56 15.52
C ASN A 92 -7.60 17.90 15.80
N LEU A 93 -8.04 19.10 15.52
CA LEU A 93 -9.42 19.54 15.75
C LEU A 93 -10.44 18.61 15.09
N SER A 94 -11.49 18.25 15.81
CA SER A 94 -12.56 17.32 15.39
C SER A 94 -12.09 15.86 15.14
N GLN A 95 -10.92 15.47 15.61
CA GLN A 95 -10.30 14.20 15.34
C GLN A 95 -9.95 13.42 16.60
N SER A 96 -9.80 12.11 16.44
CA SER A 96 -9.14 11.19 17.36
C SER A 96 -8.08 10.37 16.61
N THR A 97 -7.10 9.83 17.30
CA THR A 97 -6.23 8.79 16.72
C THR A 97 -7.05 7.64 16.16
N ASN A 98 -8.17 7.31 16.80
CA ASN A 98 -9.00 6.14 16.49
C ASN A 98 -9.73 6.24 15.14
N ASP A 99 -9.88 7.42 14.58
CA ASP A 99 -10.43 7.63 13.23
C ASP A 99 -9.35 8.08 12.22
N VAL A 100 -8.39 8.90 12.62
CA VAL A 100 -7.31 9.39 11.77
C VAL A 100 -6.34 8.28 11.36
N TYR A 101 -5.84 7.51 12.33
CA TYR A 101 -4.80 6.52 12.08
C TYR A 101 -5.27 5.41 11.12
N PRO A 102 -6.41 4.73 11.34
CA PRO A 102 -6.89 3.72 10.42
C PRO A 102 -7.23 4.30 9.03
N THR A 103 -7.74 5.52 8.95
CA THR A 103 -7.97 6.21 7.67
C THR A 103 -6.67 6.45 6.93
N ALA A 104 -5.63 6.94 7.62
CA ALA A 104 -4.30 7.14 7.02
C ALA A 104 -3.66 5.82 6.57
N VAL A 105 -3.83 4.73 7.33
CA VAL A 105 -3.37 3.39 6.93
C VAL A 105 -4.11 2.93 5.68
N LYS A 106 -5.44 3.05 5.62
CA LYS A 106 -6.25 2.71 4.42
C LYS A 106 -5.79 3.52 3.20
N LEU A 107 -5.52 4.81 3.34
CA LEU A 107 -5.01 5.63 2.25
C LEU A 107 -3.60 5.20 1.82
N ALA A 108 -2.69 4.94 2.75
CA ALA A 108 -1.34 4.45 2.44
C ALA A 108 -1.39 3.11 1.69
N LEU A 109 -2.29 2.22 2.08
CA LEU A 109 -2.55 0.95 1.38
C LEU A 109 -3.08 1.18 -0.04
N GLN A 110 -3.97 2.15 -0.26
CA GLN A 110 -4.42 2.50 -1.62
C GLN A 110 -3.26 2.92 -2.52
N PHE A 111 -2.31 3.71 -2.01
CA PHE A 111 -1.10 4.07 -2.78
C PHE A 111 -0.24 2.84 -3.08
N GLY A 112 -0.02 1.97 -2.09
CA GLY A 112 0.73 0.72 -2.28
C GLY A 112 0.08 -0.23 -3.29
N ILE A 113 -1.24 -0.42 -3.20
CA ILE A 113 -2.01 -1.26 -4.11
C ILE A 113 -1.94 -0.75 -5.55
N ARG A 114 -2.06 0.56 -5.77
CA ARG A 114 -1.94 1.15 -7.12
C ARG A 114 -0.59 0.85 -7.76
N ARG A 115 0.50 0.96 -6.99
CA ARG A 115 1.85 0.62 -7.46
C ARG A 115 1.97 -0.87 -7.76
N LEU A 116 1.56 -1.74 -6.82
CA LEU A 116 1.60 -3.19 -7.01
C LEU A 116 0.80 -3.63 -8.24
N ALA A 117 -0.43 -3.15 -8.39
CA ALA A 117 -1.25 -3.46 -9.56
C ALA A 117 -0.62 -2.98 -10.88
N GLY A 118 0.12 -1.88 -10.87
CA GLY A 118 0.92 -1.41 -12.00
C GLY A 118 1.98 -2.43 -12.41
N GLU A 119 2.79 -2.87 -11.46
CA GLU A 119 3.85 -3.85 -11.69
C GLU A 119 3.30 -5.24 -12.09
N MET A 120 2.18 -5.65 -11.49
CA MET A 120 1.51 -6.91 -11.86
C MET A 120 1.05 -6.89 -13.32
N ARG A 121 0.49 -5.77 -13.80
CA ARG A 121 0.10 -5.63 -15.23
C ARG A 121 1.30 -5.74 -16.16
N LEU A 122 2.44 -5.13 -15.81
CA LEU A 122 3.67 -5.23 -16.60
C LEU A 122 4.17 -6.68 -16.65
N LEU A 123 4.20 -7.36 -15.51
CA LEU A 123 4.61 -8.77 -15.43
C LEU A 123 3.65 -9.67 -16.22
N ARG A 124 2.34 -9.46 -16.11
CA ARG A 124 1.33 -10.20 -16.88
C ARG A 124 1.56 -10.03 -18.38
N ALA A 125 1.75 -8.80 -18.85
CA ALA A 125 2.01 -8.51 -20.26
C ALA A 125 3.29 -9.19 -20.76
N ALA A 126 4.34 -9.29 -19.91
CA ALA A 126 5.57 -10.00 -20.24
C ALA A 126 5.32 -11.52 -20.40
N PHE A 127 4.54 -12.14 -19.50
CA PHE A 127 4.16 -13.55 -19.65
C PHE A 127 3.28 -13.79 -20.88
N GLU A 128 2.34 -12.90 -21.19
CA GLU A 128 1.54 -12.97 -22.41
C GLU A 128 2.42 -12.89 -23.69
N ALA A 129 3.42 -12.02 -23.69
CA ALA A 129 4.38 -11.92 -24.78
C ALA A 129 5.18 -13.24 -24.95
N LYS A 130 5.70 -13.79 -23.86
CA LYS A 130 6.41 -15.07 -23.87
C LYS A 130 5.52 -16.24 -24.25
N SER A 131 4.27 -16.25 -23.83
CA SER A 131 3.28 -17.24 -24.27
C SER A 131 3.12 -17.26 -25.80
N ARG A 132 3.05 -16.08 -26.43
CA ARG A 132 2.98 -15.97 -27.91
C ARG A 132 4.29 -16.38 -28.57
N GLU A 133 5.44 -15.95 -28.02
CA GLU A 133 6.77 -16.31 -28.53
C GLU A 133 7.00 -17.83 -28.55
N PHE A 134 6.50 -18.53 -27.53
CA PHE A 134 6.70 -19.98 -27.36
C PHE A 134 5.50 -20.82 -27.80
N ALA A 135 4.58 -20.25 -28.58
CA ALA A 135 3.33 -20.93 -28.97
C ALA A 135 3.56 -22.26 -29.69
N ASP A 136 4.63 -22.34 -30.50
CA ASP A 136 4.95 -23.51 -31.31
C ASP A 136 6.11 -24.36 -30.73
N VAL A 137 6.60 -24.03 -29.52
CA VAL A 137 7.67 -24.78 -28.87
C VAL A 137 7.08 -25.98 -28.14
N LEU A 138 7.20 -27.15 -28.73
CA LEU A 138 6.72 -28.40 -28.15
C LEU A 138 7.56 -28.82 -26.93
N LYS A 139 6.88 -29.29 -25.90
CA LYS A 139 7.47 -29.89 -24.70
C LYS A 139 6.60 -31.02 -24.17
N ILE A 140 7.13 -31.78 -23.22
CA ILE A 140 6.33 -32.68 -22.41
C ILE A 140 5.85 -31.95 -21.17
N GLY A 141 4.53 -31.94 -20.95
CA GLY A 141 3.93 -31.51 -19.69
C GLY A 141 4.24 -32.53 -18.59
N ARG A 142 4.34 -32.04 -17.34
CA ARG A 142 4.62 -32.88 -16.17
C ARG A 142 3.48 -32.80 -15.17
N THR A 143 3.20 -33.95 -14.55
CA THR A 143 2.38 -34.04 -13.34
C THR A 143 3.21 -34.71 -12.26
N GLN A 144 3.25 -34.13 -11.05
CA GLN A 144 4.12 -34.64 -9.96
C GLN A 144 5.59 -34.85 -10.39
N LEU A 145 6.12 -33.94 -11.22
CA LEU A 145 7.46 -33.97 -11.81
C LEU A 145 7.75 -35.16 -12.75
N GLN A 146 6.75 -35.96 -13.12
CA GLN A 146 6.86 -37.06 -14.06
C GLN A 146 6.31 -36.67 -15.44
N ASP A 147 6.86 -37.26 -16.49
CA ASP A 147 6.41 -37.08 -17.86
C ASP A 147 4.94 -37.46 -18.00
N ALA A 148 4.14 -36.58 -18.64
CA ALA A 148 2.73 -36.80 -18.89
C ALA A 148 2.45 -36.78 -20.40
N VAL A 149 1.93 -35.67 -20.92
CA VAL A 149 1.50 -35.55 -22.31
C VAL A 149 2.12 -34.34 -23.00
N PRO A 150 2.18 -34.31 -24.35
CA PRO A 150 2.68 -33.14 -25.08
C PRO A 150 1.85 -31.92 -24.83
N MET A 151 2.54 -30.77 -24.74
CA MET A 151 1.98 -29.42 -24.70
C MET A 151 2.97 -28.47 -25.36
N THR A 152 2.64 -27.17 -25.43
CA THR A 152 3.60 -26.15 -25.82
C THR A 152 4.10 -25.36 -24.61
N LEU A 153 5.32 -24.85 -24.69
CA LEU A 153 5.86 -23.95 -23.68
C LEU A 153 5.01 -22.66 -23.58
N GLY A 154 4.44 -22.21 -24.71
CA GLY A 154 3.52 -21.09 -24.74
C GLY A 154 2.25 -21.33 -23.92
N GLN A 155 1.71 -22.54 -23.91
CA GLN A 155 0.58 -22.91 -23.04
C GLN A 155 0.97 -22.81 -21.56
N GLU A 156 2.17 -23.25 -21.18
CA GLU A 156 2.66 -23.15 -19.81
C GLU A 156 2.81 -21.68 -19.37
N PHE A 157 3.45 -20.84 -20.18
CA PHE A 157 3.60 -19.42 -19.88
C PHE A 157 2.27 -18.66 -19.85
N SER A 158 1.27 -19.09 -20.63
CA SER A 158 -0.07 -18.50 -20.59
C SER A 158 -0.74 -18.64 -19.22
N THR A 159 -0.47 -19.72 -18.49
CA THR A 159 -1.05 -19.96 -17.16
C THR A 159 -0.57 -18.92 -16.16
N TYR A 160 0.67 -18.46 -16.26
CA TYR A 160 1.23 -17.43 -15.37
C TYR A 160 0.55 -16.08 -15.60
N ALA A 161 0.26 -15.75 -16.87
CA ALA A 161 -0.47 -14.53 -17.20
C ALA A 161 -1.93 -14.58 -16.67
N VAL A 162 -2.61 -15.71 -16.84
CA VAL A 162 -3.99 -15.89 -16.33
C VAL A 162 -4.04 -15.76 -14.82
N MET A 163 -3.11 -16.40 -14.09
CA MET A 163 -3.04 -16.31 -12.63
C MET A 163 -2.86 -14.88 -12.14
N LEU A 164 -2.01 -14.08 -12.80
CA LEU A 164 -1.82 -12.66 -12.47
C LEU A 164 -3.07 -11.83 -12.74
N GLY A 165 -3.76 -12.04 -13.87
CA GLY A 165 -4.99 -11.32 -14.21
C GLY A 165 -6.12 -11.58 -13.20
N GLU A 166 -6.25 -12.82 -12.72
CA GLU A 166 -7.18 -13.14 -11.63
C GLU A 166 -6.82 -12.41 -10.34
N ASP A 167 -5.51 -12.34 -10.01
CA ASP A 167 -5.05 -11.71 -8.79
C ASP A 167 -5.14 -10.18 -8.85
N GLU A 168 -4.95 -9.56 -10.03
CA GLU A 168 -5.25 -8.14 -10.26
C GLU A 168 -6.71 -7.82 -9.94
N SER A 169 -7.65 -8.71 -10.34
CA SER A 169 -9.07 -8.56 -10.06
C SER A 169 -9.36 -8.65 -8.55
N ARG A 170 -8.80 -9.65 -7.87
CA ARG A 170 -8.97 -9.83 -6.41
C ARG A 170 -8.36 -8.65 -5.62
N LEU A 171 -7.22 -8.13 -6.07
CA LEU A 171 -6.59 -6.96 -5.47
C LEU A 171 -7.47 -5.71 -5.61
N GLY A 172 -8.10 -5.53 -6.79
CA GLY A 172 -9.06 -4.46 -7.03
C GLY A 172 -10.28 -4.53 -6.12
N GLU A 173 -10.83 -5.72 -5.90
CA GLU A 173 -11.95 -5.94 -4.97
C GLU A 173 -11.56 -5.63 -3.52
N ALA A 174 -10.39 -6.08 -3.07
CA ALA A 174 -9.89 -5.77 -1.73
C ALA A 174 -9.62 -4.26 -1.57
N ALA A 175 -9.11 -3.59 -2.61
CA ALA A 175 -8.92 -2.14 -2.62
C ALA A 175 -10.26 -1.39 -2.47
N ALA A 176 -11.35 -1.89 -3.03
CA ALA A 176 -12.67 -1.28 -2.88
C ALA A 176 -13.16 -1.34 -1.43
N LEU A 177 -12.94 -2.44 -0.73
CA LEU A 177 -13.37 -2.60 0.67
C LEU A 177 -12.67 -1.63 1.62
N ILE A 178 -11.39 -1.33 1.41
CA ILE A 178 -10.65 -0.39 2.26
C ILE A 178 -10.93 1.08 1.95
N ARG A 179 -11.84 1.42 1.03
CA ARG A 179 -12.29 2.80 0.78
C ARG A 179 -13.33 3.28 1.79
N GLU A 180 -13.98 2.35 2.48
CA GLU A 180 -14.88 2.69 3.57
C GLU A 180 -14.06 3.10 4.79
N ILE A 181 -14.27 4.34 5.29
CA ILE A 181 -13.49 4.92 6.39
C ILE A 181 -14.38 5.38 7.53
N ASN A 182 -13.78 5.48 8.71
CA ASN A 182 -14.43 5.95 9.92
C ASN A 182 -14.04 7.40 10.31
N LEU A 183 -13.51 8.20 9.40
CA LEU A 183 -13.09 9.56 9.69
C LEU A 183 -14.31 10.43 10.11
N GLY A 184 -14.20 11.09 11.26
CA GLY A 184 -15.31 11.77 11.94
C GLY A 184 -15.98 10.94 13.05
N ALA A 185 -15.59 9.68 13.22
CA ALA A 185 -16.05 8.80 14.30
C ALA A 185 -15.59 9.29 15.69
N THR A 186 -14.49 10.01 15.73
CA THR A 186 -13.77 10.44 16.93
C THR A 186 -13.35 9.24 17.80
N ALA A 187 -13.67 9.22 19.10
CA ALA A 187 -13.10 8.24 20.02
C ALA A 187 -13.59 6.80 19.82
N ILE A 188 -14.90 6.61 19.63
CA ILE A 188 -15.55 5.28 19.61
C ILE A 188 -16.60 5.11 18.51
N GLY A 189 -16.71 6.04 17.58
CA GLY A 189 -17.69 5.97 16.49
C GLY A 189 -18.94 6.81 16.68
N THR A 190 -19.08 7.49 17.80
CA THR A 190 -20.28 8.32 18.09
C THR A 190 -20.17 9.76 17.57
N GLY A 191 -19.00 10.16 17.06
CA GLY A 191 -18.77 11.53 16.59
C GLY A 191 -18.79 12.58 17.69
N ILE A 192 -18.58 12.18 18.95
CA ILE A 192 -18.59 13.11 20.08
C ILE A 192 -17.54 14.21 19.87
N ASN A 193 -17.92 15.47 20.13
CA ASN A 193 -17.11 16.68 19.92
C ASN A 193 -16.76 16.98 18.45
N ALA A 194 -17.38 16.33 17.46
CA ALA A 194 -17.30 16.71 16.07
C ALA A 194 -18.62 17.37 15.61
N HIS A 195 -18.53 18.30 14.64
CA HIS A 195 -19.72 18.86 14.01
C HIS A 195 -20.48 17.77 13.24
N PRO A 196 -21.82 17.73 13.22
CA PRO A 196 -22.59 16.69 12.52
C PRO A 196 -22.22 16.54 11.03
N ASP A 197 -21.88 17.63 10.36
CA ASP A 197 -21.50 17.62 8.94
C ASP A 197 -20.01 17.33 8.70
N TYR A 198 -19.21 17.13 9.76
CA TYR A 198 -17.76 16.95 9.64
C TYR A 198 -17.40 15.68 8.86
N ALA A 199 -17.97 14.53 9.22
CA ALA A 199 -17.60 13.25 8.60
C ALA A 199 -17.81 13.22 7.07
N PRO A 200 -18.97 13.61 6.51
CA PRO A 200 -19.15 13.66 5.06
C PRO A 200 -18.25 14.70 4.40
N LEU A 201 -18.04 15.86 5.03
CA LEU A 201 -17.24 16.94 4.49
C LEU A 201 -15.76 16.56 4.43
N VAL A 202 -15.18 16.08 5.52
CA VAL A 202 -13.76 15.68 5.59
C VAL A 202 -13.46 14.51 4.65
N THR A 203 -14.40 13.57 4.51
CA THR A 203 -14.25 12.42 3.57
C THR A 203 -14.24 12.90 2.12
N ARG A 204 -15.09 13.86 1.76
CA ARG A 204 -15.07 14.49 0.44
C ARG A 204 -13.73 15.20 0.18
N ARG A 205 -13.27 16.04 1.11
CA ARG A 205 -11.98 16.74 1.01
C ARG A 205 -10.81 15.77 0.90
N LEU A 206 -10.80 14.70 1.69
CA LEU A 206 -9.77 13.66 1.61
C LEU A 206 -9.77 12.97 0.24
N SER A 207 -10.95 12.69 -0.32
CA SER A 207 -11.08 12.07 -1.64
C SER A 207 -10.52 12.97 -2.74
N GLU A 208 -10.82 14.28 -2.70
CA GLU A 208 -10.29 15.29 -3.61
C GLU A 208 -8.75 15.37 -3.54
N ILE A 209 -8.19 15.48 -2.34
CA ILE A 209 -6.75 15.60 -2.07
C ILE A 209 -5.98 14.35 -2.50
N ALA A 210 -6.50 13.17 -2.18
CA ALA A 210 -5.82 11.90 -2.39
C ALA A 210 -6.03 11.32 -3.79
N GLY A 211 -7.01 11.81 -4.55
CA GLY A 211 -7.44 11.22 -5.82
C GLY A 211 -7.92 9.76 -5.65
N VAL A 212 -8.54 9.47 -4.52
CA VAL A 212 -9.16 8.19 -4.16
C VAL A 212 -10.55 8.48 -3.65
N GLU A 213 -11.57 7.85 -4.23
CA GLU A 213 -12.93 7.96 -3.73
C GLU A 213 -13.08 7.18 -2.43
N PHE A 214 -13.19 7.89 -1.30
CA PHE A 214 -13.53 7.32 0.00
C PHE A 214 -15.01 7.49 0.29
N ILE A 215 -15.56 6.60 1.10
CA ILE A 215 -16.94 6.63 1.58
C ILE A 215 -16.96 6.59 3.10
N VAL A 216 -17.86 7.36 3.69
CA VAL A 216 -18.13 7.30 5.13
C VAL A 216 -18.80 5.98 5.43
N SER A 217 -18.31 5.23 6.43
CA SER A 217 -18.98 4.01 6.88
C SER A 217 -20.42 4.30 7.31
N PRO A 218 -21.37 3.44 6.95
CA PRO A 218 -22.76 3.57 7.39
C PRO A 218 -22.93 3.36 8.91
N ASN A 219 -21.96 2.72 9.56
CA ASN A 219 -21.89 2.56 11.02
C ASN A 219 -20.49 2.84 11.53
N LEU A 220 -20.27 4.08 11.98
CA LEU A 220 -18.96 4.52 12.46
C LEU A 220 -18.49 3.80 13.73
N VAL A 221 -19.42 3.27 14.55
CA VAL A 221 -19.09 2.51 15.77
C VAL A 221 -18.51 1.15 15.38
N GLU A 222 -19.13 0.47 14.43
CA GLU A 222 -18.62 -0.78 13.88
C GLU A 222 -17.27 -0.57 13.20
N ALA A 223 -17.15 0.42 12.29
CA ALA A 223 -15.94 0.69 11.53
C ALA A 223 -14.75 1.14 12.39
N THR A 224 -14.98 1.59 13.64
CA THR A 224 -13.91 1.95 14.57
C THR A 224 -13.25 0.71 15.21
N GLN A 225 -13.89 -0.44 15.19
CA GLN A 225 -13.38 -1.67 15.81
C GLN A 225 -13.14 -2.81 14.83
N ASP A 226 -13.77 -2.80 13.65
CA ASP A 226 -13.63 -3.91 12.68
C ASP A 226 -12.31 -3.85 11.91
N ALA A 227 -11.66 -5.01 11.82
CA ALA A 227 -10.44 -5.21 11.04
C ALA A 227 -10.66 -6.07 9.77
N GLY A 228 -11.91 -6.42 9.44
CA GLY A 228 -12.26 -7.36 8.37
C GLY A 228 -11.66 -6.98 7.02
N ALA A 229 -11.73 -5.70 6.62
CA ALA A 229 -11.15 -5.22 5.37
C ALA A 229 -9.63 -5.39 5.29
N PHE A 230 -8.90 -5.22 6.40
CA PHE A 230 -7.46 -5.47 6.47
C PHE A 230 -7.12 -6.95 6.38
N VAL A 231 -7.90 -7.82 7.05
CA VAL A 231 -7.75 -9.28 6.96
C VAL A 231 -7.99 -9.76 5.55
N GLN A 232 -9.02 -9.26 4.87
CA GLN A 232 -9.31 -9.58 3.48
C GLN A 232 -8.14 -9.19 2.56
N LEU A 233 -7.62 -7.97 2.67
CA LEU A 233 -6.47 -7.51 1.89
C LEU A 233 -5.23 -8.36 2.17
N SER A 234 -4.92 -8.66 3.42
CA SER A 234 -3.80 -9.52 3.81
C SER A 234 -3.92 -10.91 3.16
N GLY A 235 -5.12 -11.50 3.17
CA GLY A 235 -5.40 -12.77 2.50
C GLY A 235 -5.18 -12.72 0.98
N VAL A 236 -5.56 -11.62 0.33
CA VAL A 236 -5.30 -11.42 -1.11
C VAL A 236 -3.81 -11.28 -1.39
N LEU A 237 -3.07 -10.52 -0.60
CA LEU A 237 -1.61 -10.39 -0.74
C LEU A 237 -0.91 -11.74 -0.54
N LYS A 238 -1.33 -12.51 0.45
CA LYS A 238 -0.85 -13.89 0.68
C LYS A 238 -1.12 -14.80 -0.52
N ARG A 239 -2.32 -14.74 -1.11
CA ARG A 239 -2.67 -15.47 -2.33
C ARG A 239 -1.73 -15.12 -3.49
N ILE A 240 -1.48 -13.83 -3.74
CA ILE A 240 -0.55 -13.35 -4.77
C ILE A 240 0.86 -13.91 -4.51
N ALA A 241 1.35 -13.82 -3.29
CA ALA A 241 2.67 -14.30 -2.90
C ALA A 241 2.83 -15.82 -3.15
N VAL A 242 1.82 -16.63 -2.80
CA VAL A 242 1.82 -18.08 -3.04
C VAL A 242 1.91 -18.40 -4.54
N LYS A 243 1.12 -17.71 -5.38
CA LYS A 243 1.14 -17.93 -6.84
C LYS A 243 2.46 -17.47 -7.48
N LEU A 244 3.00 -16.32 -7.06
CA LEU A 244 4.31 -15.86 -7.54
C LEU A 244 5.43 -16.80 -7.12
N SER A 245 5.40 -17.30 -5.88
CA SER A 245 6.37 -18.29 -5.41
C SER A 245 6.30 -19.57 -6.23
N LYS A 246 5.10 -20.05 -6.53
CA LYS A 246 4.90 -21.22 -7.41
C LYS A 246 5.48 -20.98 -8.80
N THR A 247 5.17 -19.86 -9.44
CA THR A 247 5.68 -19.49 -10.76
C THR A 247 7.21 -19.42 -10.75
N CYS A 248 7.81 -18.83 -9.72
CA CYS A 248 9.25 -18.75 -9.58
C CYS A 248 9.91 -20.12 -9.39
N ASN A 249 9.26 -21.03 -8.65
CA ASN A 249 9.74 -22.41 -8.52
C ASN A 249 9.71 -23.15 -9.85
N ASP A 250 8.67 -22.97 -10.66
CA ASP A 250 8.60 -23.55 -12.01
C ASP A 250 9.73 -22.99 -12.89
N LEU A 251 9.94 -21.68 -12.94
CA LEU A 251 11.00 -21.07 -13.73
C LEU A 251 12.39 -21.56 -13.30
N ARG A 252 12.62 -21.74 -12.00
CA ARG A 252 13.87 -22.31 -11.47
C ARG A 252 14.06 -23.77 -11.89
N LEU A 253 12.99 -24.56 -11.83
CA LEU A 253 13.01 -25.96 -12.24
C LEU A 253 13.31 -26.08 -13.75
N LEU A 254 12.56 -25.33 -14.58
CA LEU A 254 12.73 -25.37 -16.05
C LEU A 254 14.10 -24.87 -16.50
N SER A 255 14.73 -23.95 -15.75
CA SER A 255 16.08 -23.44 -16.06
C SER A 255 17.21 -24.26 -15.42
N SER A 256 16.91 -25.34 -14.72
CA SER A 256 17.92 -26.14 -14.01
C SER A 256 18.93 -26.78 -14.96
N GLY A 257 20.18 -26.86 -14.56
CA GLY A 257 21.25 -27.47 -15.32
C GLY A 257 22.29 -26.45 -15.80
N PRO A 258 22.61 -26.40 -17.12
CA PRO A 258 21.86 -26.95 -18.26
C PRO A 258 22.15 -28.40 -18.60
N ARG A 259 23.28 -28.99 -18.15
CA ARG A 259 23.71 -30.31 -18.59
C ARG A 259 23.12 -31.48 -17.79
N ALA A 260 22.96 -31.29 -16.48
CA ALA A 260 22.47 -32.30 -15.54
C ALA A 260 21.12 -31.91 -14.92
N GLY A 261 20.40 -31.02 -15.53
CA GLY A 261 19.06 -30.57 -15.14
C GLY A 261 18.09 -30.62 -16.31
N ILE A 262 16.92 -29.95 -16.17
CA ILE A 262 15.87 -29.96 -17.17
C ILE A 262 16.25 -29.12 -18.40
N GLY A 263 16.74 -27.88 -18.16
CA GLY A 263 17.28 -27.01 -19.21
C GLY A 263 16.30 -26.64 -20.33
N GLU A 264 15.01 -26.60 -20.05
CA GLU A 264 13.97 -26.22 -21.04
C GLU A 264 13.97 -24.75 -21.38
N ILE A 265 14.37 -23.89 -20.42
CA ILE A 265 14.52 -22.46 -20.63
C ILE A 265 15.86 -21.96 -20.13
N THR A 266 16.30 -20.82 -20.66
CA THR A 266 17.48 -20.11 -20.16
C THR A 266 17.04 -18.76 -19.60
N LEU A 267 17.32 -18.50 -18.33
CA LEU A 267 17.07 -17.19 -17.71
C LEU A 267 18.26 -16.27 -17.95
N PRO A 268 18.03 -14.93 -18.06
CA PRO A 268 19.12 -13.97 -18.23
C PRO A 268 20.11 -14.02 -17.06
N PRO A 269 21.44 -14.03 -17.33
CA PRO A 269 22.45 -13.94 -16.27
C PRO A 269 22.50 -12.53 -15.70
N VAL A 270 22.30 -12.39 -14.39
CA VAL A 270 22.33 -11.08 -13.71
C VAL A 270 23.48 -10.92 -12.73
N GLN A 271 24.07 -12.04 -12.29
CA GLN A 271 25.28 -12.05 -11.43
C GLN A 271 25.99 -13.40 -11.49
N PRO A 272 27.29 -13.48 -11.11
CA PRO A 272 27.98 -14.75 -10.95
C PRO A 272 27.29 -15.65 -9.91
N GLY A 273 27.14 -16.92 -10.23
CA GLY A 273 26.48 -17.91 -9.35
C GLY A 273 27.43 -18.60 -8.36
N SER A 274 28.76 -18.38 -8.48
CA SER A 274 29.75 -18.98 -7.62
C SER A 274 31.08 -18.24 -7.69
N SER A 275 31.83 -18.24 -6.59
CA SER A 275 33.20 -17.71 -6.52
C SER A 275 34.27 -18.69 -7.05
N ILE A 276 33.91 -19.98 -7.19
CA ILE A 276 34.85 -21.06 -7.56
C ILE A 276 34.43 -21.87 -8.79
N MET A 277 33.23 -21.64 -9.32
CA MET A 277 32.70 -22.31 -10.51
C MET A 277 32.47 -21.31 -11.64
N PRO A 278 33.46 -21.07 -12.52
CA PRO A 278 33.31 -20.12 -13.62
C PRO A 278 32.14 -20.47 -14.53
N GLY A 279 31.36 -19.49 -14.92
CA GLY A 279 30.19 -19.65 -15.80
C GLY A 279 28.93 -20.21 -15.15
N LYS A 280 28.94 -20.52 -13.85
CA LYS A 280 27.71 -20.84 -13.12
C LYS A 280 26.83 -19.62 -13.00
N VAL A 281 25.55 -19.75 -13.34
CA VAL A 281 24.52 -18.70 -13.20
C VAL A 281 23.35 -19.27 -12.41
N ASN A 282 23.03 -18.62 -11.29
CA ASN A 282 21.85 -18.98 -10.48
C ASN A 282 20.63 -18.16 -10.92
N PRO A 283 19.40 -18.70 -10.78
CA PRO A 283 18.15 -17.98 -11.06
C PRO A 283 17.79 -17.03 -9.93
N VAL A 284 18.63 -16.01 -9.68
CA VAL A 284 18.57 -15.15 -8.47
C VAL A 284 17.31 -14.30 -8.37
N ILE A 285 16.74 -13.87 -9.51
CA ILE A 285 15.48 -13.08 -9.49
C ILE A 285 14.31 -13.94 -8.99
N PRO A 286 14.05 -15.15 -9.53
CA PRO A 286 13.08 -16.06 -8.94
C PRO A 286 13.36 -16.41 -7.47
N GLU A 287 14.61 -16.50 -7.06
CA GLU A 287 14.99 -16.79 -5.66
C GLU A 287 14.60 -15.65 -4.73
N VAL A 288 14.90 -14.40 -5.06
CA VAL A 288 14.52 -13.25 -4.21
C VAL A 288 13.00 -13.06 -4.15
N VAL A 289 12.28 -13.33 -5.24
CA VAL A 289 10.80 -13.31 -5.21
C VAL A 289 10.26 -14.37 -4.24
N ASN A 290 10.86 -15.57 -4.18
CA ASN A 290 10.49 -16.58 -3.19
C ASN A 290 10.74 -16.09 -1.75
N GLN A 291 11.86 -15.41 -1.49
CA GLN A 291 12.15 -14.86 -0.16
C GLN A 291 11.12 -13.81 0.26
N ILE A 292 10.78 -12.88 -0.65
CA ILE A 292 9.75 -11.87 -0.42
C ILE A 292 8.37 -12.55 -0.20
N ALA A 293 8.07 -13.60 -0.99
CA ALA A 293 6.82 -14.33 -0.83
C ALA A 293 6.72 -14.99 0.56
N PHE A 294 7.80 -15.54 1.10
CA PHE A 294 7.82 -16.11 2.45
C PHE A 294 7.52 -15.05 3.51
N GLU A 295 8.09 -13.86 3.38
CA GLU A 295 7.80 -12.72 4.27
C GLU A 295 6.32 -12.33 4.23
N VAL A 296 5.73 -12.21 3.03
CA VAL A 296 4.31 -11.86 2.87
C VAL A 296 3.37 -12.97 3.36
N ILE A 297 3.79 -14.25 3.29
CA ILE A 297 2.98 -15.39 3.73
C ILE A 297 2.98 -15.52 5.27
N GLY A 298 4.09 -15.21 5.92
CA GLY A 298 4.24 -15.23 7.39
C GLY A 298 3.42 -14.18 8.07
#